data_54ab428afe6f517f6bd1432e27fa5c94
#
_entry.id   54ab428afe6f517f6bd1432e27fa5c94
#
_cell.length_a   1.000
_cell.length_b   1.000
_cell.length_c   1.000
_cell.angle_alpha   90.00
_cell.angle_beta   90.00
_cell.angle_gamma   90.00
#
_symmetry.space_group_name_H-M   'P 1'
#
loop_
_entity.id
_entity.type
_entity.pdbx_description
1 polymer ?
#
loop_
_entity_poly.entity_id
_entity_poly.type
_entity_poly.pdbx_seq_one_letter_code
_entity_poly.pdbx_strand_id
1 'polypeptide(L)'
;MRTIQAFVHYLKENSMNLNDLKDAVAEKAGISKAEAGTAVSAVLDTISETLTKGEKIALVGFGNFEISERAARDGRNPSTGETIKIAASKAVKFKAGKALKDSVNG
;
A
#
# COMPACT_ATOMS: atom_id res chain seq x y z
N MET A 1 13.69 -1.40 25.40
CA MET A 1 13.79 -0.72 24.14
C MET A 1 12.57 -0.87 23.32
N ARG A 2 12.18 -2.09 23.07
CA ARG A 2 11.00 -2.30 22.26
C ARG A 2 9.77 -1.68 22.86
N THR A 3 9.64 -1.75 24.17
CA THR A 3 8.51 -1.18 24.87
C THR A 3 8.43 0.32 24.67
N ILE A 4 9.57 0.97 24.70
CA ILE A 4 9.62 2.41 24.52
C ILE A 4 9.21 2.79 23.12
N GLN A 5 9.66 2.03 22.13
CA GLN A 5 9.28 2.29 20.76
C GLN A 5 7.81 2.06 20.52
N ALA A 6 7.26 1.04 21.10
CA ALA A 6 5.83 0.79 20.97
C ALA A 6 5.03 1.92 21.61
N PHE A 7 5.51 2.43 22.71
CA PHE A 7 4.85 3.53 23.39
C PHE A 7 4.88 4.82 22.57
N VAL A 8 6.04 5.10 22.00
CA VAL A 8 6.17 6.27 21.14
C VAL A 8 5.26 6.15 19.93
N HIS A 9 5.19 4.98 19.37
CA HIS A 9 4.30 4.72 18.24
C HIS A 9 2.85 4.95 18.63
N TYR A 10 2.49 4.53 19.82
CA TYR A 10 1.14 4.67 20.29
C TYR A 10 0.76 6.14 20.47
N LEU A 11 1.68 6.94 20.99
CA LEU A 11 1.43 8.36 21.23
C LEU A 11 1.40 9.17 19.95
N LYS A 12 2.14 8.76 18.94
CA LYS A 12 2.14 9.42 17.66
C LYS A 12 1.10 8.79 16.76
N GLU A 13 0.66 9.56 15.80
CA GLU A 13 -0.09 8.97 14.70
C GLU A 13 0.80 7.94 14.06
N ASN A 14 0.32 6.72 13.93
CA ASN A 14 1.13 5.64 13.41
C ASN A 14 1.13 5.62 11.89
N SER A 15 1.39 6.79 11.33
CA SER A 15 1.44 6.89 9.89
C SER A 15 2.74 7.54 9.46
N MET A 16 3.23 7.09 8.34
CA MET A 16 4.45 7.57 7.75
C MET A 16 4.08 8.14 6.39
N ASN A 17 4.46 9.39 6.14
CA ASN A 17 4.15 9.95 4.83
C ASN A 17 5.26 9.60 3.85
N LEU A 18 5.10 10.03 2.60
CA LEU A 18 6.06 9.70 1.56
C LEU A 18 7.45 10.24 1.86
N ASN A 19 7.53 11.45 2.41
CA ASN A 19 8.83 12.01 2.74
C ASN A 19 9.53 11.22 3.83
N ASP A 20 8.78 10.78 4.82
CA ASP A 20 9.34 9.94 5.88
C ASP A 20 9.86 8.63 5.32
N LEU A 21 9.14 8.05 4.36
CA LEU A 21 9.57 6.82 3.74
C LEU A 21 10.88 7.03 2.97
N LYS A 22 10.99 8.13 2.25
CA LYS A 22 12.20 8.45 1.51
C LYS A 22 13.39 8.61 2.45
N ASP A 23 13.18 9.28 3.58
CA ASP A 23 14.24 9.47 4.56
C ASP A 23 14.71 8.14 5.13
N ALA A 24 13.77 7.26 5.45
CA ALA A 24 14.10 5.95 5.99
C ALA A 24 14.87 5.10 4.98
N VAL A 25 14.46 5.16 3.72
CA VAL A 25 15.15 4.44 2.66
C VAL A 25 16.57 4.95 2.47
N ALA A 26 16.73 6.27 2.49
CA ALA A 26 18.05 6.87 2.36
C ALA A 26 18.99 6.35 3.44
N GLU A 27 18.51 6.31 4.66
CA GLU A 27 19.29 5.86 5.78
C GLU A 27 19.64 4.37 5.69
N LYS A 28 18.66 3.55 5.36
CA LYS A 28 18.88 2.12 5.27
C LYS A 28 19.79 1.72 4.12
N ALA A 29 19.66 2.41 3.00
CA ALA A 29 20.44 2.08 1.81
C ALA A 29 21.79 2.78 1.79
N GLY A 30 22.00 3.75 2.67
CA GLY A 30 23.26 4.50 2.69
C GLY A 30 23.41 5.42 1.50
N ILE A 31 22.32 6.00 1.05
CA ILE A 31 22.31 6.91 -0.10
C ILE A 31 21.75 8.26 0.33
N SER A 32 21.86 9.24 -0.55
CA SER A 32 21.34 10.58 -0.25
C SER A 32 19.82 10.58 -0.29
N LYS A 33 19.23 11.59 0.31
CA LYS A 33 17.77 11.75 0.26
C LYS A 33 17.28 11.95 -1.16
N ALA A 34 18.04 12.65 -1.98
CA ALA A 34 17.68 12.84 -3.38
C ALA A 34 17.65 11.52 -4.12
N GLU A 35 18.66 10.69 -3.90
CA GLU A 35 18.70 9.38 -4.53
C GLU A 35 17.58 8.48 -4.03
N ALA A 36 17.31 8.52 -2.72
CA ALA A 36 16.23 7.75 -2.15
C ALA A 36 14.89 8.19 -2.71
N GLY A 37 14.70 9.51 -2.85
CA GLY A 37 13.47 10.03 -3.42
C GLY A 37 13.24 9.54 -4.84
N THR A 38 14.29 9.55 -5.64
CA THR A 38 14.21 9.05 -7.02
C THR A 38 13.90 7.56 -7.03
N ALA A 39 14.57 6.79 -6.18
CA ALA A 39 14.37 5.35 -6.12
C ALA A 39 12.96 4.99 -5.67
N VAL A 40 12.48 5.63 -4.62
CA VAL A 40 11.14 5.37 -4.12
C VAL A 40 10.09 5.73 -5.15
N SER A 41 10.24 6.89 -5.79
CA SER A 41 9.29 7.31 -6.82
C SER A 41 9.28 6.33 -7.98
N ALA A 42 10.45 5.87 -8.40
CA ALA A 42 10.55 4.91 -9.49
C ALA A 42 9.85 3.59 -9.13
N VAL A 43 10.01 3.13 -7.90
CA VAL A 43 9.34 1.90 -7.44
C VAL A 43 7.84 2.07 -7.48
N LEU A 44 7.33 3.18 -6.96
CA LEU A 44 5.89 3.41 -6.91
C LEU A 44 5.31 3.58 -8.30
N ASP A 45 6.01 4.27 -9.19
CA ASP A 45 5.56 4.45 -10.56
C ASP A 45 5.52 3.10 -11.29
N THR A 46 6.54 2.27 -11.08
CA THR A 46 6.60 0.96 -11.71
C THR A 46 5.45 0.08 -11.25
N ILE A 47 5.15 0.12 -9.96
CA ILE A 47 4.04 -0.64 -9.41
C ILE A 47 2.72 -0.15 -10.03
N SER A 48 2.55 1.17 -10.10
CA SER A 48 1.34 1.73 -10.68
C SER A 48 1.17 1.35 -12.14
N GLU A 49 2.24 1.42 -12.92
CA GLU A 49 2.20 1.07 -14.34
C GLU A 49 1.87 -0.40 -14.55
N THR A 50 2.47 -1.26 -13.76
CA THR A 50 2.24 -2.69 -13.87
C THR A 50 0.79 -3.03 -13.56
N LEU A 51 0.25 -2.45 -12.51
CA LEU A 51 -1.14 -2.69 -12.12
C LEU A 51 -2.11 -2.10 -13.13
N THR A 52 -1.76 -0.96 -13.73
CA THR A 52 -2.58 -0.36 -14.76
C THR A 52 -2.71 -1.28 -15.99
N LYS A 53 -1.68 -2.05 -16.27
CA LYS A 53 -1.71 -3.04 -17.36
C LYS A 53 -2.50 -4.29 -16.99
N GLY A 54 -2.95 -4.39 -15.75
CA GLY A 54 -3.68 -5.55 -15.29
C GLY A 54 -2.81 -6.69 -14.81
N GLU A 55 -1.53 -6.45 -14.62
CA GLU A 55 -0.61 -7.47 -14.15
C GLU A 55 -0.42 -7.36 -12.65
N LYS A 56 -0.23 -8.49 -12.00
CA LYS A 56 0.04 -8.48 -10.58
C LYS A 56 1.54 -8.48 -10.33
N ILE A 57 1.91 -8.02 -9.14
CA ILE A 57 3.30 -7.93 -8.75
C ILE A 57 3.51 -8.83 -7.55
N ALA A 58 4.43 -9.77 -7.66
CA ALA A 58 4.78 -10.66 -6.56
C ALA A 58 6.13 -10.23 -5.99
N LEU A 59 6.12 -9.81 -4.73
CA LEU A 59 7.35 -9.43 -4.04
C LEU A 59 7.66 -10.49 -3.00
N VAL A 60 8.57 -11.36 -3.35
CA VAL A 60 8.92 -12.49 -2.50
C VAL A 60 9.38 -11.99 -1.13
N GLY A 61 8.77 -12.54 -0.08
CA GLY A 61 9.09 -12.16 1.27
C GLY A 61 8.38 -10.92 1.79
N PHE A 62 7.61 -10.27 0.92
CA PHE A 62 6.88 -9.07 1.32
C PHE A 62 5.38 -9.20 1.11
N GLY A 63 4.96 -9.38 -0.12
CA GLY A 63 3.55 -9.50 -0.43
C GLY A 63 3.30 -9.34 -1.91
N ASN A 64 2.04 -9.36 -2.26
CA ASN A 64 1.62 -9.27 -3.65
C ASN A 64 0.62 -8.15 -3.84
N PHE A 65 0.75 -7.43 -4.95
CA PHE A 65 -0.25 -6.48 -5.39
C PHE A 65 -1.04 -7.13 -6.52
N GLU A 66 -2.35 -7.06 -6.42
CA GLU A 66 -3.24 -7.69 -7.40
C GLU A 66 -4.35 -6.73 -7.79
N ILE A 67 -4.89 -6.98 -8.97
CA ILE A 67 -6.07 -6.25 -9.42
C ILE A 67 -7.27 -7.16 -9.20
N SER A 68 -8.29 -6.61 -8.57
CA SER A 68 -9.56 -7.30 -8.40
C SER A 68 -10.60 -6.56 -9.21
N GLU A 69 -11.29 -7.28 -10.07
CA GLU A 69 -12.33 -6.68 -10.88
C GLU A 69 -13.68 -6.89 -10.21
N ARG A 70 -14.45 -5.83 -10.18
CA ARG A 70 -15.81 -5.88 -9.67
C ARG A 70 -16.77 -5.64 -10.82
N ALA A 71 -17.68 -6.57 -11.01
CA ALA A 71 -18.68 -6.44 -12.05
C ALA A 71 -19.64 -5.31 -11.71
N ALA A 72 -20.25 -4.74 -12.74
CA ALA A 72 -21.31 -3.79 -12.53
C ALA A 72 -22.44 -4.46 -11.77
N ARG A 73 -23.07 -3.71 -10.90
CA ARG A 73 -24.15 -4.25 -10.06
C ARG A 73 -25.11 -3.14 -9.72
N ASP A 74 -26.25 -3.56 -9.18
CA ASP A 74 -27.24 -2.60 -8.70
C ASP A 74 -26.95 -2.33 -7.22
N GLY A 75 -27.00 -1.06 -6.87
CA GLY A 75 -26.91 -0.64 -5.49
C GLY A 75 -28.15 0.11 -5.10
N ARG A 76 -28.18 0.60 -3.89
CA ARG A 76 -29.31 1.35 -3.41
C ARG A 76 -28.84 2.64 -2.75
N ASN A 77 -29.47 3.72 -3.12
CA ASN A 77 -29.18 5.02 -2.51
C ASN A 77 -29.74 5.01 -1.09
N PRO A 78 -28.88 5.13 -0.07
CA PRO A 78 -29.36 5.06 1.32
C PRO A 78 -30.25 6.23 1.71
N SER A 79 -30.18 7.35 1.00
CA SER A 79 -31.00 8.52 1.31
C SER A 79 -32.42 8.41 0.71
N THR A 80 -32.52 7.92 -0.50
CA THR A 80 -33.79 7.88 -1.21
C THR A 80 -34.34 6.48 -1.36
N GLY A 81 -33.51 5.46 -1.18
CA GLY A 81 -33.93 4.08 -1.39
C GLY A 81 -33.99 3.68 -2.84
N GLU A 82 -33.63 4.58 -3.74
CA GLU A 82 -33.66 4.28 -5.17
C GLU A 82 -32.55 3.36 -5.58
N THR A 83 -32.83 2.52 -6.57
CA THR A 83 -31.80 1.64 -7.14
C THR A 83 -30.91 2.46 -8.04
N ILE A 84 -29.62 2.33 -7.84
CA ILE A 84 -28.63 2.97 -8.69
C ILE A 84 -27.71 1.91 -9.26
N LYS A 85 -27.15 2.21 -10.42
CA LYS A 85 -26.21 1.29 -11.03
C LYS A 85 -24.80 1.64 -10.65
N ILE A 86 -24.10 0.65 -10.13
CA ILE A 86 -22.70 0.80 -9.78
C ILE A 86 -21.90 0.20 -10.92
N ALA A 87 -21.11 1.04 -11.58
CA ALA A 87 -20.34 0.60 -12.74
C ALA A 87 -19.28 -0.42 -12.36
N ALA A 88 -18.89 -1.23 -13.31
CA ALA A 88 -17.79 -2.15 -13.13
C ALA A 88 -16.54 -1.34 -12.82
N SER A 89 -15.70 -1.87 -11.95
CA SER A 89 -14.50 -1.16 -11.54
C SER A 89 -13.40 -2.16 -11.22
N LYS A 90 -12.17 -1.65 -11.16
CA LYS A 90 -11.02 -2.43 -10.77
C LYS A 90 -10.48 -1.87 -9.47
N ALA A 91 -10.10 -2.75 -8.59
CA ALA A 91 -9.56 -2.35 -7.30
C ALA A 91 -8.18 -2.97 -7.11
N VAL A 92 -7.30 -2.21 -6.49
CA VAL A 92 -5.98 -2.72 -6.16
C VAL A 92 -6.06 -3.38 -4.79
N LYS A 93 -5.53 -4.59 -4.70
CA LYS A 93 -5.47 -5.32 -3.44
C LYS A 93 -4.04 -5.67 -3.12
N PHE A 94 -3.70 -5.56 -1.86
CA PHE A 94 -2.39 -5.98 -1.38
C PHE A 94 -2.58 -7.17 -0.44
N LYS A 95 -1.88 -8.26 -0.73
CA LYS A 95 -1.88 -9.42 0.14
C LYS A 95 -0.50 -9.56 0.76
N ALA A 96 -0.45 -9.45 2.06
CA ALA A 96 0.82 -9.57 2.77
C ALA A 96 1.34 -11.01 2.67
N GLY A 97 2.64 -11.12 2.45
CA GLY A 97 3.29 -12.42 2.47
C GLY A 97 3.43 -12.93 3.88
N LYS A 98 3.75 -14.21 4.00
CA LYS A 98 3.86 -14.83 5.31
C LYS A 98 4.90 -14.13 6.18
N ALA A 99 6.05 -13.82 5.60
CA ALA A 99 7.11 -13.18 6.36
C ALA A 99 6.67 -11.83 6.92
N LEU A 100 5.95 -11.06 6.12
CA LEU A 100 5.45 -9.76 6.57
C LEU A 100 4.39 -9.92 7.64
N LYS A 101 3.47 -10.86 7.46
CA LYS A 101 2.45 -11.12 8.45
C LYS A 101 3.06 -11.55 9.78
N ASP A 102 4.04 -12.41 9.73
CA ASP A 102 4.72 -12.88 10.93
C ASP A 102 5.43 -11.74 11.65
N SER A 103 6.06 -10.85 10.88
CA SER A 103 6.73 -9.68 11.46
C SER A 103 5.77 -8.75 12.16
N VAL A 104 4.60 -8.55 11.59
CA VAL A 104 3.59 -7.65 12.18
C VAL A 104 2.97 -8.29 13.41
N ASN A 105 2.73 -9.58 13.38
CA ASN A 105 2.08 -10.29 14.48
C ASN A 105 3.05 -10.80 15.53
N GLY A 106 4.29 -10.90 15.19
CA GLY A 106 5.32 -11.36 16.09
C GLY A 106 5.80 -10.29 17.01
#